data_2247d5c99d3e705173051b4cebddf03d
#
_entry.id   2247d5c99d3e705173051b4cebddf03d
#
_cell.length_a   1.000
_cell.length_b   1.000
_cell.length_c   1.000
_cell.angle_alpha   90.00
_cell.angle_beta   90.00
_cell.angle_gamma   90.00
#
_symmetry.space_group_name_H-M   'P 1'
#
loop_
_entity.id
_entity.type
_entity.pdbx_description
1 polymer ?
#
loop_
_entity_poly.entity_id
_entity_poly.type
_entity_poly.pdbx_seq_one_letter_code
_entity_poly.pdbx_strand_id
1 'polypeptide(L)'
;TMKRFAHKLFGKLPLGLFTICLQFGWLVYLAYYATMASSIVNLIFEIIAALVALNIVNRDMRTSFKLSWIFLILFLPVFGIPAYYIFGRSEITKRTKRKLLHVEEAYRPLRPQDEQVMKELYDQDYYAGMQSSYISNFAGYPLYREESSRYYESGEALFPQYLEDLEKAEHFIFMEYFIIENGEMFDAVLDILERKAKQGVLVRLIYDDVGCVNTLPPRYYKQLQAKGIHCACFNPFRPVMSVVMNNRDHRKIAVIDGYIGYTGGFNLADEYINKRERFGYWKDAGIRVTGECVWNFTTMFLEMWTYITK
;
A
#
# COMPACT_ATOMS: atom_id res chain seq x y z
N THR A 1 -19.89 -13.66 23.19
CA THR A 1 -19.03 -14.81 22.81
C THR A 1 -19.45 -15.38 21.44
N MET A 2 -20.73 -15.56 21.16
CA MET A 2 -21.23 -16.13 19.88
C MET A 2 -21.00 -15.21 18.67
N LYS A 3 -21.15 -13.88 18.79
CA LYS A 3 -20.85 -12.91 17.72
C LYS A 3 -19.36 -12.86 17.34
N ARG A 4 -18.44 -13.00 18.31
CA ARG A 4 -16.99 -13.10 18.05
C ARG A 4 -16.61 -14.42 17.38
N PHE A 5 -17.27 -15.52 17.70
CA PHE A 5 -17.06 -16.83 17.07
C PHE A 5 -17.58 -16.83 15.63
N ALA A 6 -18.77 -16.29 15.39
CA ALA A 6 -19.32 -16.14 14.04
C ALA A 6 -18.45 -15.22 13.16
N HIS A 7 -17.93 -14.12 13.71
CA HIS A 7 -17.01 -13.24 13.00
C HIS A 7 -15.67 -13.92 12.68
N LYS A 8 -15.18 -14.82 13.55
CA LYS A 8 -13.98 -15.63 13.25
C LYS A 8 -14.24 -16.69 12.18
N LEU A 9 -15.44 -17.27 12.13
CA LEU A 9 -15.79 -18.35 11.17
C LEU A 9 -16.26 -17.80 9.82
N PHE A 10 -16.97 -16.67 9.80
CA PHE A 10 -17.56 -16.05 8.61
C PHE A 10 -16.94 -14.68 8.28
N GLY A 11 -15.79 -14.35 8.88
CA GLY A 11 -15.04 -13.15 8.55
C GLY A 11 -14.48 -13.18 7.13
N LYS A 12 -13.98 -12.03 6.64
CA LYS A 12 -13.38 -11.88 5.31
C LYS A 12 -12.26 -12.89 5.05
N LEU A 13 -11.42 -13.19 6.05
CA LEU A 13 -10.29 -14.11 5.94
C LEU A 13 -10.70 -15.60 5.79
N PRO A 14 -11.54 -16.17 6.66
CA PRO A 14 -12.02 -17.56 6.47
C PRO A 14 -12.79 -17.76 5.17
N LEU A 15 -13.62 -16.79 4.79
CA LEU A 15 -14.36 -16.84 3.52
C LEU A 15 -13.39 -16.78 2.33
N GLY A 16 -12.36 -15.93 2.40
CA GLY A 16 -11.30 -15.84 1.39
C GLY A 16 -10.51 -17.14 1.27
N LEU A 17 -10.08 -17.72 2.40
CA LEU A 17 -9.40 -19.03 2.44
C LEU A 17 -10.26 -20.14 1.83
N PHE A 18 -11.52 -20.21 2.21
CA PHE A 18 -12.47 -21.19 1.65
C PHE A 18 -12.60 -21.05 0.13
N THR A 19 -12.76 -19.83 -0.36
CA THR A 19 -12.87 -19.55 -1.80
C THR A 19 -11.59 -19.93 -2.55
N ILE A 20 -10.41 -19.63 -1.94
CA ILE A 20 -9.11 -20.02 -2.50
C ILE A 20 -8.97 -21.54 -2.54
N CYS A 21 -9.31 -22.26 -1.48
CA CYS A 21 -9.28 -23.72 -1.44
C CYS A 21 -10.21 -24.33 -2.49
N LEU A 22 -11.39 -23.78 -2.68
CA LEU A 22 -12.36 -24.25 -3.65
C LEU A 22 -11.87 -24.02 -5.09
N GLN A 23 -11.27 -22.86 -5.38
CA GLN A 23 -10.65 -22.56 -6.67
C GLN A 23 -9.45 -23.46 -6.96
N PHE A 24 -8.60 -23.71 -5.94
CA PHE A 24 -7.47 -24.63 -6.07
C PHE A 24 -7.92 -26.06 -6.29
N GLY A 25 -8.90 -26.54 -5.52
CA GLY A 25 -9.51 -27.87 -5.71
C GLY A 25 -10.10 -28.05 -7.11
N TRP A 26 -10.76 -27.02 -7.64
CA TRP A 26 -11.27 -27.01 -9.01
C TRP A 26 -10.16 -27.13 -10.06
N LEU A 27 -9.06 -26.40 -9.89
CA LEU A 27 -7.89 -26.48 -10.78
C LEU A 27 -7.25 -27.87 -10.75
N VAL A 28 -7.09 -28.47 -9.56
CA VAL A 28 -6.57 -29.84 -9.40
C VAL A 28 -7.49 -30.86 -10.05
N TYR A 29 -8.79 -30.71 -9.89
CA TYR A 29 -9.79 -31.55 -10.55
C TYR A 29 -9.71 -31.46 -12.07
N LEU A 30 -9.63 -30.25 -12.62
CA LEU A 30 -9.45 -30.05 -14.07
C LEU A 30 -8.14 -30.67 -14.57
N ALA A 31 -7.04 -30.51 -13.83
CA ALA A 31 -5.74 -31.10 -14.15
C ALA A 31 -5.80 -32.64 -14.16
N TYR A 32 -6.46 -33.24 -13.17
CA TYR A 32 -6.67 -34.71 -13.10
C TYR A 32 -7.44 -35.23 -14.29
N TYR A 33 -8.58 -34.60 -14.63
CA TYR A 33 -9.37 -35.05 -15.80
C TYR A 33 -8.65 -34.83 -17.13
N ALA A 34 -7.87 -33.76 -17.26
CA ALA A 34 -7.13 -33.52 -18.51
C ALA A 34 -5.95 -34.48 -18.69
N THR A 35 -5.33 -34.98 -17.62
CA THR A 35 -4.27 -36.02 -17.72
C THR A 35 -4.82 -37.38 -18.13
N MET A 36 -6.13 -37.65 -17.92
CA MET A 36 -6.84 -38.84 -18.41
C MET A 36 -7.33 -38.65 -19.85
N ALA A 37 -7.14 -37.48 -20.46
CA ALA A 37 -7.55 -37.20 -21.84
C ALA A 37 -6.63 -37.89 -22.87
N SER A 38 -7.06 -37.89 -24.14
CA SER A 38 -6.30 -38.49 -25.23
C SER A 38 -4.90 -37.85 -25.40
N SER A 39 -3.96 -38.62 -25.96
CA SER A 39 -2.59 -38.18 -26.27
C SER A 39 -2.55 -36.87 -27.08
N ILE A 40 -3.56 -36.62 -27.91
CA ILE A 40 -3.70 -35.39 -28.72
C ILE A 40 -3.93 -34.17 -27.82
N VAL A 41 -4.78 -34.30 -26.79
CA VAL A 41 -5.06 -33.20 -25.83
C VAL A 41 -3.82 -32.84 -25.03
N ASN A 42 -3.06 -33.85 -24.59
CA ASN A 42 -1.79 -33.63 -23.87
C ASN A 42 -0.78 -32.91 -24.77
N LEU A 43 -0.62 -33.33 -26.03
CA LEU A 43 0.28 -32.64 -26.96
C LEU A 43 -0.11 -31.18 -27.20
N ILE A 44 -1.42 -30.88 -27.29
CA ILE A 44 -1.89 -29.48 -27.38
C ILE A 44 -1.48 -28.66 -26.15
N PHE A 45 -1.64 -29.21 -24.94
CA PHE A 45 -1.22 -28.51 -23.71
C PHE A 45 0.30 -28.31 -23.64
N GLU A 46 1.10 -29.25 -24.10
CA GLU A 46 2.56 -29.11 -24.18
C GLU A 46 2.99 -28.00 -25.16
N ILE A 47 2.36 -27.92 -26.32
CA ILE A 47 2.60 -26.85 -27.29
C ILE A 47 2.23 -25.48 -26.69
N ILE A 48 1.05 -25.38 -26.06
CA ILE A 48 0.62 -24.15 -25.39
C ILE A 48 1.60 -23.79 -24.27
N ALA A 49 2.05 -24.75 -23.48
CA ALA A 49 3.03 -24.56 -22.41
C ALA A 49 4.34 -23.98 -22.93
N ALA A 50 4.87 -24.54 -24.03
CA ALA A 50 6.06 -24.02 -24.67
C ALA A 50 5.89 -22.58 -25.16
N LEU A 51 4.76 -22.25 -25.79
CA LEU A 51 4.46 -20.89 -26.24
C LEU A 51 4.32 -19.91 -25.08
N VAL A 52 3.66 -20.33 -23.98
CA VAL A 52 3.54 -19.49 -22.77
C VAL A 52 4.89 -19.31 -22.10
N ALA A 53 5.73 -20.35 -22.02
CA ALA A 53 7.09 -20.26 -21.48
C ALA A 53 7.96 -19.27 -22.29
N LEU A 54 7.92 -19.33 -23.62
CA LEU A 54 8.59 -18.36 -24.49
C LEU A 54 8.10 -16.92 -24.27
N ASN A 55 6.78 -16.75 -24.09
CA ASN A 55 6.22 -15.43 -23.76
C ASN A 55 6.74 -14.91 -22.41
N ILE A 56 6.89 -15.78 -21.39
CA ILE A 56 7.42 -15.40 -20.07
C ILE A 56 8.88 -14.98 -20.17
N VAL A 57 9.71 -15.64 -20.97
CA VAL A 57 11.11 -15.28 -21.20
C VAL A 57 11.23 -13.82 -21.65
N ASN A 58 10.35 -13.37 -22.56
CA ASN A 58 10.35 -12.02 -23.13
C ASN A 58 9.75 -10.94 -22.22
N ARG A 59 9.18 -11.32 -21.05
CA ARG A 59 8.60 -10.34 -20.12
C ARG A 59 9.67 -9.71 -19.24
N ASP A 60 9.45 -8.44 -18.88
CA ASP A 60 10.25 -7.76 -17.86
C ASP A 60 9.79 -8.20 -16.46
N MET A 61 10.42 -9.27 -15.95
CA MET A 61 10.16 -9.87 -14.63
C MET A 61 11.48 -10.31 -14.02
N ARG A 62 11.53 -10.40 -12.69
CA ARG A 62 12.70 -10.97 -11.98
C ARG A 62 12.98 -12.40 -12.46
N THR A 63 14.22 -12.70 -12.77
CA THR A 63 14.64 -14.01 -13.36
C THR A 63 14.19 -15.20 -12.52
N SER A 64 14.27 -15.11 -11.19
CA SER A 64 13.81 -16.18 -10.28
C SER A 64 12.32 -16.49 -10.46
N PHE A 65 11.50 -15.46 -10.61
CA PHE A 65 10.06 -15.64 -10.88
C PHE A 65 9.79 -16.24 -12.26
N LYS A 66 10.53 -15.79 -13.30
CA LYS A 66 10.42 -16.39 -14.65
C LYS A 66 10.69 -17.90 -14.60
N LEU A 67 11.82 -18.28 -14.02
CA LEU A 67 12.22 -19.67 -13.93
C LEU A 67 11.20 -20.53 -13.18
N SER A 68 10.72 -20.07 -12.01
CA SER A 68 9.73 -20.80 -11.23
C SER A 68 8.44 -21.07 -12.03
N TRP A 69 7.95 -20.07 -12.75
CA TRP A 69 6.74 -20.24 -13.57
C TRP A 69 6.98 -21.11 -14.80
N ILE A 70 8.12 -20.96 -15.48
CA ILE A 70 8.48 -21.79 -16.64
C ILE A 70 8.57 -23.26 -16.23
N PHE A 71 9.26 -23.57 -15.10
CA PHE A 71 9.30 -24.93 -14.58
C PHE A 71 7.90 -25.46 -14.28
N LEU A 72 7.07 -24.73 -13.57
CA LEU A 72 5.72 -25.17 -13.22
C LEU A 72 4.87 -25.44 -14.46
N ILE A 73 4.95 -24.58 -15.47
CA ILE A 73 4.16 -24.69 -16.73
C ILE A 73 4.63 -25.88 -17.55
N LEU A 74 5.95 -26.09 -17.66
CA LEU A 74 6.49 -27.20 -18.46
C LEU A 74 6.30 -28.57 -17.79
N PHE A 75 6.41 -28.66 -16.45
CA PHE A 75 6.19 -29.91 -15.73
C PHE A 75 4.71 -30.28 -15.57
N LEU A 76 3.84 -29.29 -15.40
CA LEU A 76 2.41 -29.46 -15.15
C LEU A 76 1.59 -28.51 -16.04
N PRO A 77 1.55 -28.72 -17.37
CA PRO A 77 0.95 -27.76 -18.31
C PRO A 77 -0.49 -27.39 -17.98
N VAL A 78 -1.32 -28.39 -17.69
CA VAL A 78 -2.75 -28.22 -17.41
C VAL A 78 -3.02 -27.40 -16.16
N PHE A 79 -2.16 -27.53 -15.15
CA PHE A 79 -2.23 -26.75 -13.91
C PHE A 79 -1.43 -25.44 -14.00
N GLY A 80 -0.22 -25.50 -14.52
CA GLY A 80 0.74 -24.39 -14.53
C GLY A 80 0.27 -23.21 -15.37
N ILE A 81 -0.37 -23.47 -16.51
CA ILE A 81 -0.88 -22.41 -17.39
C ILE A 81 -1.97 -21.59 -16.67
N PRO A 82 -3.08 -22.17 -16.17
CA PRO A 82 -4.09 -21.43 -15.43
C PRO A 82 -3.52 -20.75 -14.17
N ALA A 83 -2.68 -21.46 -13.42
CA ALA A 83 -2.03 -20.91 -12.23
C ALA A 83 -1.20 -19.67 -12.57
N TYR A 84 -0.43 -19.69 -13.65
CA TYR A 84 0.33 -18.52 -14.10
C TYR A 84 -0.57 -17.35 -14.48
N TYR A 85 -1.65 -17.58 -15.19
CA TYR A 85 -2.58 -16.50 -15.57
C TYR A 85 -3.32 -15.90 -14.36
N ILE A 86 -3.54 -16.69 -13.31
CA ILE A 86 -4.19 -16.26 -12.06
C ILE A 86 -3.18 -15.60 -11.13
N PHE A 87 -2.00 -16.18 -10.92
CA PHE A 87 -1.04 -15.79 -9.88
C PHE A 87 0.26 -15.17 -10.39
N GLY A 88 0.70 -15.55 -11.60
CA GLY A 88 2.00 -15.13 -12.13
C GLY A 88 2.02 -13.72 -12.70
N ARG A 89 0.86 -13.13 -12.94
CA ARG A 89 0.73 -11.77 -13.45
C ARG A 89 0.55 -10.79 -12.30
N SER A 90 1.64 -10.26 -11.76
CA SER A 90 1.62 -9.20 -10.76
C SER A 90 1.27 -7.82 -11.34
N GLU A 91 1.11 -7.74 -12.66
CA GLU A 91 0.82 -6.49 -13.35
C GLU A 91 -0.57 -5.98 -12.98
N ILE A 92 -0.64 -4.73 -12.57
CA ILE A 92 -1.91 -4.01 -12.45
C ILE A 92 -2.62 -3.99 -13.81
N THR A 93 -3.94 -4.05 -13.81
CA THR A 93 -4.69 -4.04 -15.06
C THR A 93 -4.39 -2.79 -15.88
N LYS A 94 -4.47 -2.87 -17.22
CA LYS A 94 -4.27 -1.70 -18.11
C LYS A 94 -5.17 -0.52 -17.72
N ARG A 95 -6.38 -0.81 -17.21
CA ARG A 95 -7.31 0.22 -16.71
C ARG A 95 -6.78 0.90 -15.46
N THR A 96 -6.31 0.12 -14.49
CA THR A 96 -5.73 0.63 -13.23
C THR A 96 -4.48 1.44 -13.52
N LYS A 97 -3.57 0.93 -14.37
CA LYS A 97 -2.36 1.64 -14.78
C LYS A 97 -2.68 2.98 -15.43
N ARG A 98 -3.66 3.01 -16.35
CA ARG A 98 -4.09 4.23 -17.03
C ARG A 98 -4.66 5.26 -16.05
N LYS A 99 -5.47 4.79 -15.07
CA LYS A 99 -6.03 5.67 -14.03
C LYS A 99 -4.93 6.28 -13.16
N LEU A 100 -3.94 5.48 -12.73
CA LEU A 100 -2.80 5.97 -11.95
C LEU A 100 -1.97 6.99 -12.74
N LEU A 101 -1.63 6.69 -13.98
CA LEU A 101 -0.88 7.62 -14.84
C LEU A 101 -1.62 8.93 -15.07
N HIS A 102 -2.94 8.88 -15.28
CA HIS A 102 -3.74 10.10 -15.45
C HIS A 102 -3.74 10.97 -14.18
N VAL A 103 -3.80 10.37 -13.01
CA VAL A 103 -3.69 11.11 -11.73
C VAL A 103 -2.28 11.70 -11.60
N GLU A 104 -1.24 10.92 -11.83
CA GLU A 104 0.16 11.38 -11.78
C GLU A 104 0.41 12.56 -12.73
N GLU A 105 -0.02 12.45 -13.99
CA GLU A 105 0.08 13.51 -14.99
C GLU A 105 -0.63 14.81 -14.56
N ALA A 106 -1.76 14.71 -13.86
CA ALA A 106 -2.48 15.87 -13.34
C ALA A 106 -1.75 16.56 -12.18
N TYR A 107 -1.02 15.83 -11.37
CA TYR A 107 -0.30 16.38 -10.21
C TYR A 107 1.14 16.78 -10.53
N ARG A 108 1.76 16.22 -11.56
CA ARG A 108 3.15 16.51 -11.94
C ARG A 108 3.45 18.00 -12.15
N PRO A 109 2.60 18.78 -12.84
CA PRO A 109 2.84 20.23 -13.01
C PRO A 109 2.78 21.03 -11.70
N LEU A 110 2.16 20.48 -10.65
CA LEU A 110 2.08 21.12 -9.33
C LEU A 110 3.36 20.94 -8.50
N ARG A 111 4.34 20.21 -9.01
CA ARG A 111 5.62 19.94 -8.37
C ARG A 111 6.77 20.45 -9.24
N PRO A 112 6.97 21.76 -9.37
CA PRO A 112 8.09 22.29 -10.12
C PRO A 112 9.41 22.00 -9.39
N GLN A 113 10.46 21.64 -10.14
CA GLN A 113 11.82 21.56 -9.61
C GLN A 113 12.44 22.95 -9.58
N ASP A 114 12.97 23.35 -8.43
CA ASP A 114 13.86 24.50 -8.35
C ASP A 114 15.28 24.04 -8.74
N GLU A 115 15.74 24.50 -9.90
CA GLU A 115 17.06 24.17 -10.45
C GLU A 115 18.20 24.68 -9.57
N GLN A 116 17.99 25.77 -8.85
CA GLN A 116 19.00 26.30 -7.93
C GLN A 116 19.21 25.36 -6.73
N VAL A 117 18.14 24.80 -6.14
CA VAL A 117 18.22 23.84 -5.06
C VAL A 117 18.93 22.55 -5.49
N MET A 118 18.65 22.09 -6.72
CA MET A 118 19.31 20.92 -7.26
C MET A 118 20.81 21.18 -7.48
N LYS A 119 21.17 22.35 -8.02
CA LYS A 119 22.57 22.74 -8.24
C LYS A 119 23.34 22.83 -6.92
N GLU A 120 22.76 23.45 -5.89
CA GLU A 120 23.39 23.54 -4.58
C GLU A 120 23.67 22.17 -3.97
N LEU A 121 22.74 21.20 -4.13
CA LEU A 121 22.97 19.84 -3.68
C LEU A 121 24.12 19.17 -4.44
N TYR A 122 24.23 19.36 -5.76
CA TYR A 122 25.34 18.83 -6.56
C TYR A 122 26.69 19.43 -6.13
N ASP A 123 26.71 20.72 -5.77
CA ASP A 123 27.93 21.41 -5.30
C ASP A 123 28.34 20.92 -3.91
N GLN A 124 27.40 20.52 -3.05
CA GLN A 124 27.64 19.97 -1.71
C GLN A 124 28.02 18.49 -1.74
N ASP A 125 27.25 17.67 -2.45
CA ASP A 125 27.43 16.23 -2.58
C ASP A 125 26.95 15.77 -3.96
N TYR A 126 27.90 15.49 -4.83
CA TYR A 126 27.64 15.05 -6.20
C TYR A 126 26.77 13.78 -6.27
N TYR A 127 26.98 12.80 -5.36
CA TYR A 127 26.23 11.55 -5.38
C TYR A 127 24.79 11.75 -4.89
N ALA A 128 24.60 12.56 -3.85
CA ALA A 128 23.26 12.95 -3.40
C ALA A 128 22.50 13.72 -4.50
N GLY A 129 23.18 14.62 -5.21
CA GLY A 129 22.64 15.32 -6.38
C GLY A 129 22.21 14.37 -7.49
N MET A 130 23.04 13.37 -7.84
CA MET A 130 22.67 12.34 -8.82
C MET A 130 21.45 11.53 -8.40
N GLN A 131 21.36 11.08 -7.14
CA GLN A 131 20.23 10.34 -6.62
C GLN A 131 18.95 11.18 -6.64
N SER A 132 19.02 12.42 -6.19
CA SER A 132 17.88 13.34 -6.19
C SER A 132 17.40 13.67 -7.60
N SER A 133 18.34 13.89 -8.54
CA SER A 133 18.03 14.10 -9.95
C SER A 133 17.32 12.87 -10.56
N TYR A 134 17.81 11.66 -10.24
CA TYR A 134 17.15 10.44 -10.68
C TYR A 134 15.71 10.35 -10.16
N ILE A 135 15.49 10.60 -8.85
CA ILE A 135 14.16 10.58 -8.23
C ILE A 135 13.25 11.64 -8.89
N SER A 136 13.74 12.86 -9.05
CA SER A 136 12.97 13.93 -9.68
C SER A 136 12.55 13.59 -11.11
N ASN A 137 13.48 13.09 -11.93
CA ASN A 137 13.24 12.81 -13.35
C ASN A 137 12.35 11.56 -13.57
N PHE A 138 12.56 10.48 -12.81
CA PHE A 138 11.89 9.20 -13.04
C PHE A 138 10.66 9.00 -12.15
N ALA A 139 10.69 9.45 -10.89
CA ALA A 139 9.56 9.34 -9.98
C ALA A 139 8.69 10.60 -9.94
N GLY A 140 9.16 11.72 -10.52
CA GLY A 140 8.41 12.96 -10.59
C GLY A 140 8.26 13.68 -9.24
N TYR A 141 9.17 13.40 -8.28
CA TYR A 141 9.20 14.06 -6.97
C TYR A 141 10.46 14.93 -6.86
N PRO A 142 10.32 16.26 -7.03
CA PRO A 142 11.41 17.21 -6.98
C PRO A 142 12.08 17.31 -5.63
N LEU A 143 13.31 17.82 -5.63
CA LEU A 143 14.02 18.20 -4.43
C LEU A 143 13.53 19.56 -3.95
N TYR A 144 13.06 19.62 -2.70
CA TYR A 144 12.67 20.85 -2.00
C TYR A 144 13.56 21.08 -0.79
N ARG A 145 13.67 22.33 -0.34
CA ARG A 145 14.35 22.66 0.89
C ARG A 145 13.53 22.21 2.09
N GLU A 146 14.21 21.73 3.12
CA GLU A 146 13.63 21.56 4.45
C GLU A 146 14.01 22.75 5.34
N GLU A 147 13.16 23.09 6.30
CA GLU A 147 13.52 24.01 7.37
C GLU A 147 14.15 23.25 8.53
N SER A 148 13.60 22.10 8.88
CA SER A 148 14.17 21.19 9.86
C SER A 148 13.78 19.76 9.59
N SER A 149 14.67 18.85 9.95
CA SER A 149 14.39 17.42 10.04
C SER A 149 14.76 16.87 11.40
N ARG A 150 13.95 15.93 11.91
CA ARG A 150 14.23 15.25 13.15
C ARG A 150 13.98 13.77 13.01
N TYR A 151 15.02 12.99 13.26
CA TYR A 151 14.95 11.54 13.33
C TYR A 151 14.51 11.09 14.72
N TYR A 152 13.63 10.10 14.79
CA TYR A 152 13.21 9.44 16.02
C TYR A 152 13.56 7.95 15.90
N GLU A 153 14.29 7.46 16.89
CA GLU A 153 14.79 6.09 16.92
C GLU A 153 13.73 5.04 17.28
N SER A 154 12.57 5.47 17.77
CA SER A 154 11.45 4.59 18.13
C SER A 154 10.11 5.31 18.01
N GLY A 155 9.03 4.53 17.98
CA GLY A 155 7.68 5.06 17.97
C GLY A 155 7.33 5.79 19.26
N GLU A 156 7.83 5.31 20.42
CA GLU A 156 7.61 5.97 21.72
C GLU A 156 8.23 7.35 21.77
N ALA A 157 9.41 7.51 21.16
CA ALA A 157 10.09 8.80 21.11
C ALA A 157 9.38 9.79 20.18
N LEU A 158 8.74 9.27 19.11
CA LEU A 158 8.04 10.07 18.11
C LEU A 158 6.63 10.47 18.58
N PHE A 159 5.91 9.58 19.22
CA PHE A 159 4.47 9.70 19.45
C PHE A 159 4.04 10.96 20.22
N PRO A 160 4.73 11.41 21.29
CA PRO A 160 4.35 12.64 21.98
C PRO A 160 4.39 13.87 21.05
N GLN A 161 5.45 14.02 20.26
CA GLN A 161 5.58 15.14 19.32
C GLN A 161 4.55 15.05 18.19
N TYR A 162 4.23 13.83 17.77
CA TYR A 162 3.20 13.58 16.75
C TYR A 162 1.82 14.08 17.20
N LEU A 163 1.42 13.77 18.45
CA LEU A 163 0.17 14.27 19.04
C LEU A 163 0.17 15.80 19.18
N GLU A 164 1.28 16.37 19.67
CA GLU A 164 1.42 17.82 19.81
C GLU A 164 1.26 18.54 18.47
N ASP A 165 1.85 18.02 17.41
CA ASP A 165 1.75 18.63 16.08
C ASP A 165 0.36 18.48 15.46
N LEU A 166 -0.32 17.34 15.69
CA LEU A 166 -1.73 17.18 15.27
C LEU A 166 -2.66 18.21 15.96
N GLU A 167 -2.38 18.52 17.24
CA GLU A 167 -3.13 19.55 17.98
C GLU A 167 -2.93 20.98 17.42
N LYS A 168 -1.82 21.24 16.75
CA LYS A 168 -1.52 22.55 16.14
C LYS A 168 -2.21 22.76 14.79
N ALA A 169 -2.82 21.73 14.20
CA ALA A 169 -3.47 21.84 12.89
C ALA A 169 -4.56 22.93 12.87
N GLU A 170 -4.49 23.81 11.87
CA GLU A 170 -5.44 24.89 11.66
C GLU A 170 -6.26 24.75 10.38
N HIS A 171 -5.70 24.11 9.33
CA HIS A 171 -6.30 24.04 8.02
C HIS A 171 -6.66 22.62 7.62
N PHE A 172 -5.67 21.69 7.63
CA PHE A 172 -5.92 20.29 7.27
C PHE A 172 -4.96 19.30 7.89
N ILE A 173 -5.44 18.05 8.05
CA ILE A 173 -4.65 16.88 8.41
C ILE A 173 -4.89 15.80 7.37
N PHE A 174 -3.82 15.34 6.71
CA PHE A 174 -3.85 14.22 5.79
C PHE A 174 -3.03 13.06 6.33
N MET A 175 -3.64 11.87 6.38
CA MET A 175 -3.01 10.68 6.96
C MET A 175 -3.21 9.47 6.05
N GLU A 176 -2.14 8.70 5.84
CA GLU A 176 -2.14 7.50 5.00
C GLU A 176 -1.33 6.42 5.72
N TYR A 177 -2.01 5.32 6.11
CA TYR A 177 -1.41 4.26 6.91
C TYR A 177 -1.82 2.87 6.40
N PHE A 178 -0.90 1.91 6.49
CA PHE A 178 -1.18 0.53 6.11
C PHE A 178 -2.01 -0.19 7.18
N ILE A 179 -1.63 -0.06 8.47
CA ILE A 179 -2.35 -0.66 9.61
C ILE A 179 -2.88 0.45 10.51
N ILE A 180 -4.14 0.29 10.88
CA ILE A 180 -4.78 1.03 11.96
C ILE A 180 -5.43 0.00 12.88
N GLU A 181 -5.23 0.13 14.18
CA GLU A 181 -5.85 -0.72 15.19
C GLU A 181 -6.29 0.12 16.38
N ASN A 182 -7.52 -0.10 16.85
CA ASN A 182 -8.01 0.55 18.07
C ASN A 182 -7.13 0.16 19.26
N GLY A 183 -6.72 1.13 20.04
CA GLY A 183 -5.83 1.00 21.16
C GLY A 183 -5.34 2.37 21.62
N GLU A 184 -4.41 2.43 22.59
CA GLU A 184 -3.94 3.68 23.18
C GLU A 184 -3.42 4.66 22.14
N MET A 185 -2.63 4.18 21.17
CA MET A 185 -2.05 5.03 20.14
C MET A 185 -3.11 5.62 19.20
N PHE A 186 -3.93 4.77 18.60
CA PHE A 186 -4.90 5.25 17.61
C PHE A 186 -6.07 5.99 18.25
N ASP A 187 -6.51 5.60 19.45
CA ASP A 187 -7.60 6.28 20.14
C ASP A 187 -7.21 7.72 20.52
N ALA A 188 -5.95 7.96 20.96
CA ALA A 188 -5.44 9.30 21.22
C ALA A 188 -5.39 10.15 19.93
N VAL A 189 -4.92 9.58 18.82
CA VAL A 189 -4.92 10.26 17.52
C VAL A 189 -6.35 10.56 17.07
N LEU A 190 -7.26 9.59 17.16
CA LEU A 190 -8.64 9.71 16.72
C LEU A 190 -9.40 10.80 17.49
N ASP A 191 -9.17 10.92 18.80
CA ASP A 191 -9.75 11.99 19.62
C ASP A 191 -9.37 13.38 19.10
N ILE A 192 -8.08 13.57 18.77
CA ILE A 192 -7.61 14.84 18.17
C ILE A 192 -8.27 15.07 16.80
N LEU A 193 -8.29 14.06 15.94
CA LEU A 193 -8.89 14.18 14.59
C LEU A 193 -10.38 14.55 14.66
N GLU A 194 -11.14 13.96 15.59
CA GLU A 194 -12.56 14.28 15.79
C GLU A 194 -12.76 15.71 16.28
N ARG A 195 -11.93 16.17 17.23
CA ARG A 195 -12.01 17.55 17.73
C ARG A 195 -11.65 18.55 16.65
N LYS A 196 -10.59 18.29 15.89
CA LYS A 196 -10.15 19.13 14.78
C LYS A 196 -11.19 19.19 13.65
N ALA A 197 -11.79 18.06 13.29
CA ALA A 197 -12.87 18.03 12.31
C ALA A 197 -14.08 18.87 12.76
N LYS A 198 -14.48 18.80 14.04
CA LYS A 198 -15.54 19.64 14.62
C LYS A 198 -15.20 21.12 14.62
N GLN A 199 -13.92 21.49 14.66
CA GLN A 199 -13.43 22.87 14.58
C GLN A 199 -13.33 23.40 13.13
N GLY A 200 -13.64 22.57 12.14
CA GLY A 200 -13.61 22.93 10.72
C GLY A 200 -12.30 22.61 9.99
N VAL A 201 -11.34 21.95 10.66
CA VAL A 201 -10.12 21.47 10.02
C VAL A 201 -10.47 20.31 9.07
N LEU A 202 -9.94 20.34 7.84
CA LEU A 202 -10.17 19.29 6.86
C LEU A 202 -9.35 18.04 7.18
N VAL A 203 -9.98 17.03 7.77
CA VAL A 203 -9.31 15.77 8.10
C VAL A 203 -9.59 14.73 7.03
N ARG A 204 -8.52 14.18 6.41
CA ARG A 204 -8.59 13.07 5.45
C ARG A 204 -7.72 11.92 5.90
N LEU A 205 -8.26 10.70 5.88
CA LEU A 205 -7.57 9.48 6.27
C LEU A 205 -7.71 8.40 5.19
N ILE A 206 -6.58 7.80 4.79
CA ILE A 206 -6.54 6.60 3.94
C ILE A 206 -5.98 5.45 4.77
N TYR A 207 -6.60 4.28 4.67
CA TYR A 207 -6.03 3.04 5.19
C TYR A 207 -6.14 1.89 4.19
N ASP A 208 -5.23 0.91 4.29
CA ASP A 208 -5.28 -0.30 3.45
C ASP A 208 -6.23 -1.34 4.08
N ASP A 209 -7.18 -1.89 3.28
CA ASP A 209 -8.19 -2.83 3.80
C ASP A 209 -7.59 -4.17 4.24
N VAL A 210 -6.51 -4.64 3.58
CA VAL A 210 -5.84 -5.89 3.97
C VAL A 210 -4.97 -5.66 5.20
N GLY A 211 -4.26 -4.54 5.28
CA GLY A 211 -3.52 -4.15 6.48
C GLY A 211 -4.40 -4.10 7.72
N CYS A 212 -5.67 -3.69 7.55
CA CYS A 212 -6.63 -3.52 8.64
C CYS A 212 -7.66 -4.65 8.75
N VAL A 213 -7.55 -5.74 7.97
CA VAL A 213 -8.60 -6.79 7.90
C VAL A 213 -8.88 -7.48 9.23
N ASN A 214 -7.87 -7.59 10.10
CA ASN A 214 -7.97 -8.20 11.42
C ASN A 214 -8.09 -7.18 12.56
N THR A 215 -7.81 -5.91 12.30
CA THR A 215 -7.69 -4.87 13.34
C THR A 215 -8.89 -3.95 13.38
N LEU A 216 -9.58 -3.76 12.25
CA LEU A 216 -10.75 -2.89 12.15
C LEU A 216 -12.02 -3.66 11.76
N PRO A 217 -13.20 -3.23 12.22
CA PRO A 217 -14.46 -3.79 11.76
C PRO A 217 -14.72 -3.49 10.29
N PRO A 218 -15.52 -4.32 9.59
CA PRO A 218 -15.88 -4.08 8.19
C PRO A 218 -16.48 -2.69 7.98
N ARG A 219 -16.03 -2.00 6.92
CA ARG A 219 -16.51 -0.66 6.55
C ARG A 219 -16.25 0.41 7.64
N TYR A 220 -15.15 0.30 8.36
CA TYR A 220 -14.79 1.24 9.43
C TYR A 220 -14.72 2.69 8.95
N TYR A 221 -14.36 2.92 7.66
CA TYR A 221 -14.38 4.25 7.06
C TYR A 221 -15.72 4.98 7.22
N LYS A 222 -16.86 4.26 7.26
CA LYS A 222 -18.18 4.88 7.50
C LYS A 222 -18.33 5.39 8.92
N GLN A 223 -17.71 4.71 9.89
CA GLN A 223 -17.74 5.16 11.30
C GLN A 223 -16.91 6.45 11.44
N LEU A 224 -15.76 6.53 10.78
CA LEU A 224 -14.94 7.75 10.75
C LEU A 224 -15.64 8.89 10.02
N GLN A 225 -16.31 8.61 8.91
CA GLN A 225 -17.11 9.61 8.20
C GLN A 225 -18.25 10.18 9.06
N ALA A 226 -18.90 9.35 9.88
CA ALA A 226 -19.92 9.81 10.82
C ALA A 226 -19.37 10.74 11.93
N LYS A 227 -18.07 10.72 12.16
CA LYS A 227 -17.34 11.60 13.09
C LYS A 227 -16.80 12.90 12.42
N GLY A 228 -17.12 13.12 11.14
CA GLY A 228 -16.67 14.29 10.38
C GLY A 228 -15.29 14.09 9.69
N ILE A 229 -14.70 12.91 9.78
CA ILE A 229 -13.42 12.59 9.16
C ILE A 229 -13.65 12.03 7.75
N HIS A 230 -13.13 12.67 6.71
CA HIS A 230 -13.17 12.12 5.37
C HIS A 230 -12.25 10.90 5.28
N CYS A 231 -12.82 9.70 5.22
CA CYS A 231 -12.05 8.49 5.21
C CYS A 231 -12.28 7.66 3.95
N ALA A 232 -11.21 7.13 3.37
CA ALA A 232 -11.21 6.24 2.23
C ALA A 232 -10.41 4.96 2.54
N CYS A 233 -10.87 3.83 1.98
CA CYS A 233 -10.23 2.53 2.15
C CYS A 233 -9.55 2.15 0.83
N PHE A 234 -8.23 1.93 0.87
CA PHE A 234 -7.48 1.51 -0.31
C PHE A 234 -7.71 0.02 -0.60
N ASN A 235 -7.96 -0.29 -1.87
CA ASN A 235 -8.10 -1.62 -2.46
C ASN A 235 -8.86 -2.62 -1.55
N PRO A 236 -10.20 -2.42 -1.38
CA PRO A 236 -11.02 -3.24 -0.50
C PRO A 236 -10.84 -4.73 -0.77
N PHE A 237 -10.66 -5.50 0.30
CA PHE A 237 -10.49 -6.94 0.22
C PHE A 237 -11.73 -7.61 -0.37
N ARG A 238 -11.54 -8.32 -1.47
CA ARG A 238 -12.56 -9.19 -2.08
C ARG A 238 -12.08 -10.62 -1.95
N PRO A 239 -12.90 -11.55 -1.44
CA PRO A 239 -12.52 -12.96 -1.27
C PRO A 239 -12.51 -13.69 -2.64
N VAL A 240 -11.67 -13.20 -3.55
CA VAL A 240 -11.45 -13.77 -4.90
C VAL A 240 -9.95 -13.90 -5.08
N MET A 241 -9.51 -15.03 -5.59
CA MET A 241 -8.13 -15.26 -5.93
C MET A 241 -7.72 -14.35 -7.09
N SER A 242 -7.09 -13.23 -6.78
CA SER A 242 -6.61 -12.25 -7.76
C SER A 242 -5.30 -11.65 -7.29
N VAL A 243 -4.29 -11.66 -8.15
CA VAL A 243 -2.97 -11.06 -7.85
C VAL A 243 -3.04 -9.55 -7.67
N VAL A 244 -4.05 -8.90 -8.26
CA VAL A 244 -4.33 -7.47 -8.05
C VAL A 244 -4.55 -7.15 -6.57
N MET A 245 -4.98 -8.13 -5.76
CA MET A 245 -5.11 -8.01 -4.31
C MET A 245 -3.78 -7.83 -3.58
N ASN A 246 -2.65 -8.20 -4.20
CA ASN A 246 -1.30 -8.02 -3.62
C ASN A 246 -0.77 -6.59 -3.77
N ASN A 247 -1.39 -5.76 -4.60
CA ASN A 247 -1.03 -4.34 -4.69
C ASN A 247 -1.62 -3.62 -3.46
N ARG A 248 -0.76 -3.34 -2.49
CA ARG A 248 -1.12 -2.72 -1.21
C ARG A 248 -0.44 -1.37 -1.07
N ASP A 249 -1.11 -0.48 -0.36
CA ASP A 249 -0.53 0.78 0.04
C ASP A 249 0.18 0.63 1.38
N HIS A 250 1.52 0.57 1.35
CA HIS A 250 2.34 0.34 2.54
C HIS A 250 2.98 1.63 3.06
N ARG A 251 2.56 2.80 2.56
CA ARG A 251 3.05 4.10 3.00
C ARG A 251 2.53 4.43 4.40
N LYS A 252 3.31 5.20 5.15
CA LYS A 252 2.95 5.81 6.42
C LYS A 252 3.31 7.28 6.27
N ILE A 253 2.31 8.09 6.04
CA ILE A 253 2.45 9.53 5.81
C ILE A 253 1.44 10.25 6.68
N ALA A 254 1.89 11.30 7.37
CA ALA A 254 1.01 12.30 7.93
C ALA A 254 1.48 13.69 7.51
N VAL A 255 0.55 14.53 7.12
CA VAL A 255 0.78 15.91 6.72
C VAL A 255 -0.15 16.80 7.52
N ILE A 256 0.40 17.83 8.13
CA ILE A 256 -0.30 18.83 8.92
C ILE A 256 -0.07 20.20 8.27
N ASP A 257 -1.15 20.80 7.79
CA ASP A 257 -1.19 22.12 7.14
C ASP A 257 -0.20 22.32 5.98
N GLY A 258 0.29 21.21 5.39
CA GLY A 258 1.27 21.26 4.30
C GLY A 258 2.67 21.70 4.72
N TYR A 259 2.89 21.90 6.01
CA TYR A 259 4.14 22.41 6.57
C TYR A 259 4.86 21.41 7.46
N ILE A 260 4.16 20.53 8.18
CA ILE A 260 4.74 19.45 8.98
C ILE A 260 4.42 18.12 8.30
N GLY A 261 5.45 17.32 8.06
CA GLY A 261 5.35 15.98 7.47
C GLY A 261 5.99 14.92 8.35
N TYR A 262 5.34 13.75 8.42
CA TYR A 262 5.85 12.56 9.09
C TYR A 262 5.89 11.38 8.13
N THR A 263 6.96 10.62 8.20
CA THR A 263 7.05 9.30 7.57
C THR A 263 7.93 8.37 8.39
N GLY A 264 7.83 7.07 8.15
CA GLY A 264 8.62 6.08 8.87
C GLY A 264 8.09 4.67 8.68
N GLY A 265 8.49 3.75 9.56
CA GLY A 265 8.00 2.37 9.58
C GLY A 265 6.75 2.18 10.43
N PHE A 266 6.47 3.04 11.38
CA PHE A 266 5.38 2.91 12.35
C PHE A 266 3.99 3.07 11.71
N ASN A 267 3.07 2.18 12.09
CA ASN A 267 1.64 2.30 11.82
C ASN A 267 0.91 2.83 13.07
N LEU A 268 -0.41 2.98 13.00
CA LEU A 268 -1.23 3.46 14.12
C LEU A 268 -1.77 2.26 14.92
N ALA A 269 -0.89 1.63 15.69
CA ALA A 269 -1.23 0.50 16.57
C ALA A 269 -0.24 0.43 17.75
N ASP A 270 -0.70 -0.14 18.86
CA ASP A 270 0.00 -0.12 20.15
C ASP A 270 1.36 -0.83 20.16
N GLU A 271 1.57 -1.81 19.28
CA GLU A 271 2.88 -2.44 19.15
C GLU A 271 3.98 -1.48 18.67
N TYR A 272 3.63 -0.47 17.86
CA TYR A 272 4.61 0.49 17.34
C TYR A 272 5.10 1.50 18.38
N ILE A 273 4.39 1.65 19.50
CA ILE A 273 4.79 2.43 20.66
C ILE A 273 5.08 1.55 21.90
N ASN A 274 5.26 0.23 21.67
CA ASN A 274 5.55 -0.78 22.70
C ASN A 274 4.58 -0.80 23.89
N LYS A 275 3.33 -0.38 23.70
CA LYS A 275 2.24 -0.54 24.68
C LYS A 275 1.62 -1.91 24.65
N ARG A 276 1.87 -2.64 23.56
CA ARG A 276 1.50 -4.05 23.41
C ARG A 276 2.67 -4.83 22.83
N GLU A 277 3.13 -5.84 23.56
CA GLU A 277 4.11 -6.77 23.06
C GLU A 277 3.45 -7.78 22.12
N ARG A 278 3.88 -7.80 20.84
CA ARG A 278 3.38 -8.72 19.82
C ARG A 278 4.43 -9.75 19.40
N PHE A 279 5.67 -9.33 19.23
CA PHE A 279 6.81 -10.15 18.80
C PHE A 279 8.09 -9.79 19.55
N GLY A 280 7.99 -9.35 20.81
CA GLY A 280 9.05 -8.72 21.57
C GLY A 280 9.05 -7.20 21.40
N TYR A 281 10.13 -6.53 21.84
CA TYR A 281 10.30 -5.08 21.67
C TYR A 281 10.29 -4.70 20.19
N TRP A 282 9.38 -3.80 19.82
CA TRP A 282 9.23 -3.35 18.44
C TRP A 282 10.13 -2.15 18.17
N LYS A 283 11.23 -2.39 17.44
CA LYS A 283 12.13 -1.34 17.00
C LYS A 283 11.65 -0.78 15.66
N ASP A 284 11.22 0.45 15.68
CA ASP A 284 10.86 1.18 14.47
C ASP A 284 11.49 2.57 14.49
N ALA A 285 11.40 3.31 13.40
CA ALA A 285 11.97 4.64 13.27
C ALA A 285 11.01 5.54 12.51
N GLY A 286 11.12 6.85 12.79
CA GLY A 286 10.36 7.86 12.08
C GLY A 286 11.16 9.13 11.84
N ILE A 287 10.72 9.92 10.88
CA ILE A 287 11.27 11.22 10.56
C ILE A 287 10.12 12.23 10.58
N ARG A 288 10.35 13.36 11.23
CA ARG A 288 9.56 14.58 11.14
C ARG A 288 10.32 15.57 10.28
N VAL A 289 9.66 16.20 9.33
CA VAL A 289 10.23 17.27 8.51
C VAL A 289 9.31 18.48 8.50
N THR A 290 9.86 19.66 8.30
CA THR A 290 9.11 20.91 8.16
C THR A 290 9.59 21.69 6.94
N GLY A 291 8.72 22.55 6.43
CA GLY A 291 9.01 23.44 5.32
C GLY A 291 8.52 22.90 3.96
N GLU A 292 9.09 23.42 2.89
CA GLU A 292 8.63 23.16 1.51
C GLU A 292 8.72 21.67 1.10
N CYS A 293 9.65 20.90 1.69
CA CYS A 293 9.80 19.47 1.40
C CYS A 293 8.54 18.64 1.70
N VAL A 294 7.66 19.14 2.58
CA VAL A 294 6.37 18.50 2.93
C VAL A 294 5.41 18.51 1.74
N TRP A 295 5.63 19.35 0.74
CA TRP A 295 4.80 19.38 -0.47
C TRP A 295 4.81 18.04 -1.22
N ASN A 296 5.93 17.33 -1.24
CA ASN A 296 5.99 15.99 -1.81
C ASN A 296 5.05 15.01 -1.09
N PHE A 297 5.04 15.00 0.24
CA PHE A 297 4.10 14.16 1.00
C PHE A 297 2.65 14.56 0.79
N THR A 298 2.40 15.87 0.72
CA THR A 298 1.05 16.40 0.44
C THR A 298 0.54 15.92 -0.92
N THR A 299 1.35 16.03 -1.96
CA THR A 299 0.95 15.59 -3.30
C THR A 299 0.86 14.08 -3.42
N MET A 300 1.73 13.29 -2.78
CA MET A 300 1.62 11.84 -2.69
C MET A 300 0.29 11.40 -2.11
N PHE A 301 -0.12 12.01 -1.00
CA PHE A 301 -1.41 11.75 -0.38
C PHE A 301 -2.57 12.13 -1.30
N LEU A 302 -2.52 13.31 -1.91
CA LEU A 302 -3.60 13.82 -2.78
C LEU A 302 -3.75 12.99 -4.06
N GLU A 303 -2.67 12.48 -4.63
CA GLU A 303 -2.69 11.52 -5.75
C GLU A 303 -3.42 10.24 -5.36
N MET A 304 -3.06 9.64 -4.21
CA MET A 304 -3.73 8.45 -3.73
C MET A 304 -5.19 8.70 -3.39
N TRP A 305 -5.50 9.82 -2.73
CA TRP A 305 -6.87 10.24 -2.44
C TRP A 305 -7.70 10.36 -3.72
N THR A 306 -7.17 11.05 -4.72
CA THR A 306 -7.83 11.21 -6.03
C THR A 306 -8.03 9.87 -6.73
N TYR A 307 -7.01 9.00 -6.70
CA TYR A 307 -7.10 7.66 -7.28
C TYR A 307 -8.21 6.82 -6.63
N ILE A 308 -8.40 6.91 -5.31
CA ILE A 308 -9.40 6.09 -4.60
C ILE A 308 -10.81 6.65 -4.79
N THR A 309 -10.97 7.98 -4.77
CA THR A 309 -12.29 8.64 -4.64
C THR A 309 -12.91 9.06 -5.97
N LYS A 310 -12.13 9.19 -7.03
CA LYS A 310 -12.59 9.48 -8.39
C LYS A 310 -12.48 8.24 -9.29
#